data_c5984eaf2d71470d281b66be062afe8a
#
_entry.id   c5984eaf2d71470d281b66be062afe8a
#
_cell.length_a   1.000
_cell.length_b   1.000
_cell.length_c   1.000
_cell.angle_alpha   90.00
_cell.angle_beta   90.00
_cell.angle_gamma   90.00
#
_symmetry.space_group_name_H-M   'P 1'
#
loop_
_entity.id
_entity.type
_entity.pdbx_description
1 polymer ?
#
loop_
_entity_poly.entity_id
_entity_poly.type
_entity_poly.pdbx_seq_one_letter_code
_entity_poly.pdbx_strand_id
1 'polypeptide(L)'
;MDPIVLDPAPTPSGAGAGQGSLTFIGTATVLLRLPGFTVLTDPNFLHRGESAYLGLGLRSKRRTDPAMEIGDLPPLDAVVLSHHHGDHFDRVAARELDKDVPILTEPGSARKLGQQGFRRAVPLENWQEQRLVRADDELRVTSVPGKHAPDPLGHLLPSVMGSVLDLVRGGRHVLRLYITGDTLLHDRLAQIPQRLPDIDVCLIHLGGTRVAGILLTMDGAQGVGALELVRPRTAVPIHYDDYPVFKSPLSDFKAAVASSSSLQTEIRYVDRGDTIPIPLDRASR
;
A
#
# COMPACT_ATOMS: atom_id res chain seq x y z
N MET A 1 21.28 -1.11 -0.02
CA MET A 1 21.25 -1.10 -1.50
C MET A 1 21.63 0.28 -1.99
N ASP A 2 22.22 0.38 -3.18
CA ASP A 2 22.51 1.67 -3.78
C ASP A 2 21.22 2.47 -4.00
N PRO A 3 21.24 3.79 -3.82
CA PRO A 3 20.05 4.59 -4.00
C PRO A 3 19.64 4.64 -5.50
N ILE A 4 18.35 4.72 -5.73
CA ILE A 4 17.82 5.05 -7.05
C ILE A 4 17.81 6.57 -7.16
N VAL A 5 18.71 7.11 -7.99
CA VAL A 5 18.77 8.54 -8.28
C VAL A 5 17.73 8.86 -9.34
N LEU A 6 16.87 9.82 -9.04
CA LEU A 6 15.81 10.29 -9.93
C LEU A 6 16.21 11.61 -10.57
N ASP A 7 15.74 11.83 -11.79
CA ASP A 7 15.91 13.11 -12.48
C ASP A 7 15.24 14.25 -11.70
N PRO A 8 15.68 15.50 -11.90
CA PRO A 8 15.01 16.65 -11.30
C PRO A 8 13.49 16.61 -11.55
N ALA A 9 12.70 16.84 -10.50
CA ALA A 9 11.25 16.85 -10.66
C ALA A 9 10.86 17.97 -11.65
N PRO A 10 9.88 17.75 -12.53
CA PRO A 10 9.26 18.85 -13.26
C PRO A 10 8.77 19.88 -12.25
N THR A 11 9.03 21.15 -12.53
CA THR A 11 8.65 22.25 -11.63
C THR A 11 7.16 22.13 -11.31
N PRO A 12 6.77 22.01 -10.03
CA PRO A 12 5.35 21.92 -9.69
C PRO A 12 4.61 23.16 -10.14
N SER A 13 3.73 23.06 -11.10
CA SER A 13 2.84 24.13 -11.49
C SER A 13 1.55 24.00 -10.68
N GLY A 14 1.37 24.85 -9.64
CA GLY A 14 0.09 24.95 -8.93
C GLY A 14 0.21 25.21 -7.43
N ALA A 15 -0.86 25.72 -6.85
CA ALA A 15 -1.03 25.87 -5.40
C ALA A 15 -1.05 24.46 -4.76
N GLY A 16 -0.05 24.16 -3.92
CA GLY A 16 0.09 22.85 -3.26
C GLY A 16 1.46 22.21 -3.37
N ALA A 17 2.43 22.86 -4.00
CA ALA A 17 3.79 22.33 -4.23
C ALA A 17 4.57 21.86 -2.98
N GLY A 18 4.05 22.13 -1.77
CA GLY A 18 4.64 21.71 -0.50
C GLY A 18 3.78 20.74 0.32
N GLN A 19 2.58 20.39 -0.16
CA GLN A 19 1.68 19.48 0.56
C GLN A 19 1.70 18.08 -0.08
N GLY A 20 1.66 17.04 0.76
CA GLY A 20 1.41 15.67 0.31
C GLY A 20 -0.08 15.46 0.03
N SER A 21 -0.39 14.55 -0.89
CA SER A 21 -1.76 14.12 -1.13
C SER A 21 -1.85 12.61 -1.40
N LEU A 22 -3.02 12.07 -1.09
CA LEU A 22 -3.41 10.69 -1.28
C LEU A 22 -4.67 10.67 -2.12
N THR A 23 -4.66 10.01 -3.27
CA THR A 23 -5.85 9.77 -4.09
C THR A 23 -6.18 8.29 -4.05
N PHE A 24 -7.39 7.91 -3.61
CA PHE A 24 -7.84 6.52 -3.58
C PHE A 24 -8.42 6.12 -4.93
N ILE A 25 -7.73 5.28 -5.68
CA ILE A 25 -8.15 4.82 -7.02
C ILE A 25 -9.10 3.63 -6.94
N GLY A 26 -8.89 2.73 -5.98
CA GLY A 26 -9.73 1.56 -5.75
C GLY A 26 -8.92 0.34 -5.33
N THR A 27 -9.56 -0.64 -4.70
CA THR A 27 -8.93 -1.83 -4.11
C THR A 27 -7.79 -1.44 -3.17
N ALA A 28 -6.55 -1.75 -3.53
CA ALA A 28 -5.32 -1.38 -2.83
C ALA A 28 -4.53 -0.27 -3.56
N THR A 29 -5.10 0.24 -4.67
CA THR A 29 -4.42 1.22 -5.52
C THR A 29 -4.63 2.62 -4.98
N VAL A 30 -3.54 3.25 -4.58
CA VAL A 30 -3.49 4.62 -4.08
C VAL A 30 -2.38 5.37 -4.79
N LEU A 31 -2.68 6.57 -5.28
CA LEU A 31 -1.68 7.49 -5.80
C LEU A 31 -1.24 8.45 -4.69
N LEU A 32 0.03 8.35 -4.31
CA LEU A 32 0.68 9.23 -3.34
C LEU A 32 1.47 10.28 -4.09
N ARG A 33 1.10 11.55 -3.96
CA ARG A 33 1.89 12.69 -4.42
C ARG A 33 2.55 13.32 -3.21
N LEU A 34 3.82 13.09 -3.05
CA LEU A 34 4.65 13.65 -1.98
C LEU A 34 5.56 14.73 -2.58
N PRO A 35 6.01 15.72 -1.80
CA PRO A 35 6.99 16.66 -2.32
C PRO A 35 8.21 15.95 -2.91
N GLY A 36 8.42 16.15 -4.20
CA GLY A 36 9.50 15.53 -4.95
C GLY A 36 9.26 14.08 -5.40
N PHE A 37 8.18 13.40 -5.00
CA PHE A 37 7.96 12.00 -5.33
C PHE A 37 6.50 11.68 -5.64
N THR A 38 6.30 10.88 -6.68
CA THR A 38 4.98 10.32 -7.06
C THR A 38 5.06 8.80 -7.01
N VAL A 39 4.28 8.20 -6.13
CA VAL A 39 4.30 6.75 -5.88
C VAL A 39 2.90 6.17 -6.08
N LEU A 40 2.81 5.04 -6.78
CA LEU A 40 1.59 4.27 -6.92
C LEU A 40 1.70 2.99 -6.07
N THR A 41 0.64 2.66 -5.33
CA THR A 41 0.58 1.39 -4.60
C THR A 41 -0.24 0.37 -5.36
N ASP A 42 0.14 -0.90 -5.29
CA ASP A 42 -0.65 -2.07 -5.70
C ASP A 42 -1.56 -1.83 -6.93
N PRO A 43 -1.00 -1.65 -8.15
CA PRO A 43 -1.73 -1.19 -9.32
C PRO A 43 -2.74 -2.22 -9.83
N ASN A 44 -4.02 -1.98 -9.55
CA ASN A 44 -5.17 -2.77 -10.00
C ASN A 44 -6.15 -1.89 -10.78
N PHE A 45 -6.16 -2.05 -12.11
CA PHE A 45 -6.92 -1.24 -13.07
C PHE A 45 -7.95 -2.04 -13.87
N LEU A 46 -8.26 -3.27 -13.45
CA LEU A 46 -9.37 -4.03 -14.03
C LEU A 46 -10.68 -3.26 -13.87
N HIS A 47 -11.53 -3.33 -14.87
CA HIS A 47 -12.87 -2.76 -14.84
C HIS A 47 -13.89 -3.72 -14.23
N ARG A 48 -15.06 -3.17 -13.89
CA ARG A 48 -16.22 -3.94 -13.41
C ARG A 48 -16.51 -5.12 -14.35
N GLY A 49 -16.69 -6.30 -13.76
CA GLY A 49 -16.98 -7.53 -14.50
C GLY A 49 -15.75 -8.28 -14.98
N GLU A 50 -14.57 -7.65 -15.01
CA GLU A 50 -13.32 -8.32 -15.32
C GLU A 50 -12.82 -9.14 -14.13
N SER A 51 -12.02 -10.19 -14.40
CA SER A 51 -11.59 -11.13 -13.38
C SER A 51 -10.12 -10.94 -13.01
N ALA A 52 -9.85 -10.75 -11.72
CA ALA A 52 -8.53 -10.88 -11.12
C ALA A 52 -8.21 -12.35 -10.83
N TYR A 53 -6.95 -12.74 -11.02
CA TYR A 53 -6.43 -14.04 -10.62
C TYR A 53 -5.77 -13.94 -9.24
N LEU A 54 -6.32 -14.65 -8.26
CA LEU A 54 -5.92 -14.56 -6.85
C LEU A 54 -5.02 -15.72 -6.40
N GLY A 55 -4.43 -16.44 -7.35
CA GLY A 55 -3.61 -17.62 -7.07
C GLY A 55 -4.41 -18.91 -6.94
N LEU A 56 -3.71 -20.08 -6.99
CA LEU A 56 -4.27 -21.43 -6.81
C LEU A 56 -5.54 -21.73 -7.65
N GLY A 57 -5.64 -21.14 -8.84
CA GLY A 57 -6.81 -21.29 -9.72
C GLY A 57 -8.01 -20.39 -9.37
N LEU A 58 -7.96 -19.66 -8.25
CA LEU A 58 -9.04 -18.78 -7.83
C LEU A 58 -9.09 -17.51 -8.69
N ARG A 59 -10.30 -17.15 -9.12
CA ARG A 59 -10.59 -15.90 -9.81
C ARG A 59 -11.76 -15.19 -9.14
N SER A 60 -11.70 -13.86 -9.10
CA SER A 60 -12.78 -13.03 -8.58
C SER A 60 -13.09 -11.90 -9.54
N LYS A 61 -14.38 -11.65 -9.79
CA LYS A 61 -14.82 -10.56 -10.70
C LYS A 61 -14.83 -9.24 -9.93
N ARG A 62 -14.25 -8.21 -10.52
CA ARG A 62 -14.30 -6.87 -9.96
C ARG A 62 -15.72 -6.30 -10.00
N ARG A 63 -16.13 -5.61 -8.94
CA ARG A 63 -17.47 -5.03 -8.77
C ARG A 63 -17.55 -3.56 -9.16
N THR A 64 -16.41 -2.90 -9.24
CA THR A 64 -16.29 -1.44 -9.40
C THR A 64 -15.31 -1.12 -10.52
N ASP A 65 -15.39 0.08 -11.04
CA ASP A 65 -14.38 0.60 -11.95
C ASP A 65 -13.27 1.31 -11.14
N PRO A 66 -12.02 1.37 -11.61
CA PRO A 66 -11.02 2.23 -11.02
C PRO A 66 -11.43 3.71 -11.20
N ALA A 67 -11.07 4.57 -10.26
CA ALA A 67 -11.40 5.99 -10.35
C ALA A 67 -10.53 6.77 -11.36
N MET A 68 -9.49 6.12 -11.89
CA MET A 68 -8.51 6.71 -12.82
C MET A 68 -7.95 5.59 -13.69
N GLU A 69 -7.68 5.88 -14.94
CA GLU A 69 -6.98 4.97 -15.84
C GLU A 69 -5.46 5.14 -15.72
N ILE A 70 -4.68 4.14 -16.16
CA ILE A 70 -3.21 4.24 -16.15
C ILE A 70 -2.73 5.41 -17.00
N GLY A 71 -3.40 5.66 -18.13
CA GLY A 71 -3.06 6.77 -19.04
C GLY A 71 -3.26 8.17 -18.44
N ASP A 72 -4.06 8.30 -17.39
CA ASP A 72 -4.33 9.55 -16.67
C ASP A 72 -3.37 9.77 -15.49
N LEU A 73 -2.54 8.77 -15.16
CA LEU A 73 -1.56 8.88 -14.09
C LEU A 73 -0.48 9.89 -14.45
N PRO A 74 -0.02 10.70 -13.48
CA PRO A 74 1.19 11.46 -13.68
C PRO A 74 2.41 10.53 -13.84
N PRO A 75 3.54 11.03 -14.34
CA PRO A 75 4.78 10.27 -14.31
C PRO A 75 5.07 9.71 -12.91
N LEU A 76 5.34 8.42 -12.83
CA LEU A 76 5.58 7.72 -11.57
C LEU A 76 7.09 7.63 -11.30
N ASP A 77 7.50 7.91 -10.07
CA ASP A 77 8.87 7.71 -9.61
C ASP A 77 9.10 6.29 -9.11
N ALA A 78 8.06 5.66 -8.57
CA ALA A 78 8.09 4.26 -8.15
C ALA A 78 6.68 3.69 -8.01
N VAL A 79 6.62 2.36 -8.05
CA VAL A 79 5.49 1.55 -7.59
C VAL A 79 5.92 0.81 -6.32
N VAL A 80 5.08 0.80 -5.29
CA VAL A 80 5.23 -0.06 -4.11
C VAL A 80 4.19 -1.15 -4.21
N LEU A 81 4.62 -2.38 -4.40
CA LEU A 81 3.75 -3.53 -4.58
C LEU A 81 3.88 -4.49 -3.40
N SER A 82 2.78 -4.74 -2.70
CA SER A 82 2.75 -5.63 -1.55
C SER A 82 3.02 -7.09 -1.93
N HIS A 83 2.38 -7.58 -2.99
CA HIS A 83 2.55 -8.92 -3.53
C HIS A 83 1.89 -9.07 -4.92
N HIS A 84 2.21 -10.15 -5.64
CA HIS A 84 1.76 -10.34 -7.01
C HIS A 84 0.49 -11.21 -7.08
N HIS A 85 -0.64 -10.71 -6.56
CA HIS A 85 -1.99 -11.19 -6.88
C HIS A 85 -2.68 -10.23 -7.85
N GLY A 86 -3.70 -10.72 -8.58
CA GLY A 86 -4.36 -9.95 -9.63
C GLY A 86 -5.26 -8.82 -9.14
N ASP A 87 -5.55 -8.73 -7.86
CA ASP A 87 -6.22 -7.62 -7.19
C ASP A 87 -5.25 -6.56 -6.65
N HIS A 88 -3.93 -6.82 -6.74
CA HIS A 88 -2.84 -5.91 -6.41
C HIS A 88 -1.98 -5.56 -7.62
N PHE A 89 -1.77 -6.49 -8.55
CA PHE A 89 -1.04 -6.26 -9.79
C PHE A 89 -1.73 -7.04 -10.93
N ASP A 90 -2.54 -6.36 -11.71
CA ASP A 90 -3.35 -6.99 -12.73
C ASP A 90 -2.70 -6.96 -14.13
N ARG A 91 -3.43 -7.57 -15.12
CA ARG A 91 -2.97 -7.64 -16.50
C ARG A 91 -2.95 -6.28 -17.20
N VAL A 92 -3.78 -5.31 -16.75
CA VAL A 92 -3.80 -3.95 -17.30
C VAL A 92 -2.53 -3.24 -16.85
N ALA A 93 -2.23 -3.27 -15.56
CA ALA A 93 -0.97 -2.78 -15.01
C ALA A 93 0.24 -3.44 -15.67
N ALA A 94 0.20 -4.77 -15.82
CA ALA A 94 1.28 -5.52 -16.49
C ALA A 94 1.49 -5.10 -17.95
N ARG A 95 0.45 -4.69 -18.67
CA ARG A 95 0.52 -4.26 -20.07
C ARG A 95 0.95 -2.81 -20.23
N GLU A 96 0.39 -1.91 -19.41
CA GLU A 96 0.37 -0.48 -19.68
C GLU A 96 1.38 0.33 -18.84
N LEU A 97 1.82 -0.18 -17.69
CA LEU A 97 2.84 0.50 -16.91
C LEU A 97 4.19 0.50 -17.66
N ASP A 98 4.90 1.61 -17.54
CA ASP A 98 6.27 1.72 -18.05
C ASP A 98 7.14 0.61 -17.46
N LYS A 99 7.85 -0.11 -18.34
CA LYS A 99 8.71 -1.22 -17.95
C LYS A 99 9.99 -0.79 -17.22
N ASP A 100 10.31 0.52 -17.25
CA ASP A 100 11.43 1.11 -16.54
C ASP A 100 11.06 1.77 -15.22
N VAL A 101 9.75 1.82 -14.86
CA VAL A 101 9.37 2.31 -13.54
C VAL A 101 9.93 1.38 -12.45
N PRO A 102 10.61 1.92 -11.42
CA PRO A 102 11.04 1.11 -10.29
C PRO A 102 9.83 0.50 -9.56
N ILE A 103 9.81 -0.82 -9.38
CA ILE A 103 8.77 -1.51 -8.59
C ILE A 103 9.43 -2.16 -7.39
N LEU A 104 9.16 -1.63 -6.20
CA LEU A 104 9.68 -2.13 -4.94
C LEU A 104 8.69 -3.16 -4.37
N THR A 105 9.14 -4.38 -4.15
CA THR A 105 8.24 -5.49 -3.76
C THR A 105 9.01 -6.64 -3.10
N GLU A 106 8.29 -7.66 -2.64
CA GLU A 106 8.93 -8.87 -2.11
C GLU A 106 9.63 -9.68 -3.22
N PRO A 107 10.64 -10.52 -2.87
CA PRO A 107 11.49 -11.19 -3.86
C PRO A 107 10.75 -12.10 -4.87
N GLY A 108 9.65 -12.75 -4.45
CA GLY A 108 8.86 -13.61 -5.32
C GLY A 108 8.14 -12.81 -6.42
N SER A 109 7.55 -11.69 -6.04
CA SER A 109 6.90 -10.75 -6.95
C SER A 109 7.89 -10.09 -7.89
N ALA A 110 9.08 -9.70 -7.40
CA ALA A 110 10.12 -9.11 -8.23
C ALA A 110 10.55 -10.07 -9.38
N ARG A 111 10.70 -11.38 -9.09
CA ARG A 111 10.98 -12.38 -10.12
C ARG A 111 9.89 -12.49 -11.17
N LYS A 112 8.61 -12.48 -10.76
CA LYS A 112 7.46 -12.53 -11.69
C LYS A 112 7.40 -11.27 -12.56
N LEU A 113 7.62 -10.10 -11.99
CA LEU A 113 7.67 -8.84 -12.72
C LEU A 113 8.81 -8.83 -13.76
N GLY A 114 9.98 -9.33 -13.40
CA GLY A 114 11.09 -9.50 -14.36
C GLY A 114 10.71 -10.39 -15.56
N GLN A 115 9.97 -11.48 -15.33
CA GLN A 115 9.43 -12.35 -16.40
C GLN A 115 8.38 -11.64 -17.26
N GLN A 116 7.71 -10.61 -16.73
CA GLN A 116 6.76 -9.76 -17.45
C GLN A 116 7.44 -8.54 -18.14
N GLY A 117 8.77 -8.47 -18.12
CA GLY A 117 9.56 -7.46 -18.80
C GLY A 117 9.83 -6.17 -18.01
N PHE A 118 9.47 -6.10 -16.72
CA PHE A 118 9.85 -4.98 -15.86
C PHE A 118 11.34 -5.04 -15.53
N ARG A 119 12.08 -4.03 -15.96
CA ARG A 119 13.55 -4.01 -15.88
C ARG A 119 14.09 -3.54 -14.52
N ARG A 120 13.25 -2.88 -13.73
CA ARG A 120 13.64 -2.29 -12.44
C ARG A 120 12.75 -2.82 -11.28
N ALA A 121 12.43 -4.12 -11.28
CA ALA A 121 11.80 -4.76 -10.15
C ALA A 121 12.84 -4.97 -9.03
N VAL A 122 12.66 -4.30 -7.90
CA VAL A 122 13.59 -4.25 -6.77
C VAL A 122 13.08 -5.15 -5.65
N PRO A 123 13.74 -6.29 -5.38
CA PRO A 123 13.34 -7.18 -4.30
C PRO A 123 13.73 -6.60 -2.94
N LEU A 124 12.80 -6.61 -2.00
CA LEU A 124 13.01 -6.20 -0.61
C LEU A 124 12.63 -7.33 0.35
N GLU A 125 13.60 -7.88 1.03
CA GLU A 125 13.35 -8.77 2.18
C GLU A 125 12.92 -7.95 3.41
N ASN A 126 12.32 -8.62 4.40
CA ASN A 126 11.90 -7.94 5.63
C ASN A 126 13.04 -7.10 6.24
N TRP A 127 12.73 -5.85 6.52
CA TRP A 127 13.63 -4.83 7.09
C TRP A 127 14.72 -4.33 6.13
N GLN A 128 14.69 -4.74 4.86
CA GLN A 128 15.50 -4.09 3.84
C GLN A 128 14.88 -2.77 3.40
N GLU A 129 15.73 -1.82 3.09
CA GLU A 129 15.38 -0.47 2.67
C GLU A 129 15.93 -0.18 1.28
N GLN A 130 15.09 0.42 0.43
CA GLN A 130 15.49 1.07 -0.81
C GLN A 130 15.26 2.58 -0.70
N ARG A 131 16.24 3.36 -1.11
CA ARG A 131 16.14 4.82 -1.16
C ARG A 131 15.94 5.30 -2.60
N LEU A 132 14.98 6.21 -2.77
CA LEU A 132 14.84 7.04 -3.98
C LEU A 132 15.34 8.43 -3.60
N VAL A 133 16.25 8.98 -4.40
CA VAL A 133 16.90 10.26 -4.08
C VAL A 133 16.67 11.25 -5.21
N ARG A 134 16.26 12.46 -4.86
CA ARG A 134 16.11 13.59 -5.77
C ARG A 134 16.61 14.85 -5.12
N ALA A 135 17.74 15.38 -5.61
CA ALA A 135 18.46 16.48 -4.97
C ALA A 135 18.73 16.18 -3.47
N ASP A 136 18.28 17.02 -2.56
CA ASP A 136 18.47 16.86 -1.12
C ASP A 136 17.31 16.12 -0.42
N ASP A 137 16.32 15.63 -1.20
CA ASP A 137 15.17 14.92 -0.69
C ASP A 137 15.31 13.41 -0.91
N GLU A 138 14.87 12.61 0.06
CA GLU A 138 14.87 11.15 -0.02
C GLU A 138 13.48 10.58 0.30
N LEU A 139 13.06 9.59 -0.46
CA LEU A 139 11.97 8.69 -0.08
C LEU A 139 12.57 7.32 0.20
N ARG A 140 12.52 6.90 1.47
CA ARG A 140 13.00 5.59 1.92
C ARG A 140 11.83 4.64 2.01
N VAL A 141 11.93 3.49 1.37
CA VAL A 141 10.90 2.44 1.42
C VAL A 141 11.49 1.23 2.13
N THR A 142 10.99 0.96 3.33
CA THR A 142 11.41 -0.18 4.15
C THR A 142 10.36 -1.28 4.09
N SER A 143 10.76 -2.48 3.70
CA SER A 143 9.93 -3.69 3.78
C SER A 143 9.70 -4.08 5.23
N VAL A 144 8.45 -4.36 5.61
CA VAL A 144 8.09 -4.80 6.96
C VAL A 144 7.25 -6.08 6.91
N PRO A 145 7.21 -6.87 8.00
CA PRO A 145 6.55 -8.17 8.00
C PRO A 145 5.05 -8.09 7.66
N GLY A 146 4.60 -8.95 6.74
CA GLY A 146 3.20 -9.29 6.51
C GLY A 146 2.96 -10.79 6.68
N LYS A 147 1.71 -11.19 6.90
CA LYS A 147 1.29 -12.60 7.04
C LYS A 147 -0.04 -12.81 6.32
N HIS A 148 0.02 -13.39 5.12
CA HIS A 148 -1.15 -13.53 4.22
C HIS A 148 -2.03 -14.75 4.54
N ALA A 149 -1.66 -15.62 5.47
CA ALA A 149 -2.49 -16.74 5.92
C ALA A 149 -2.04 -17.24 7.29
N PRO A 150 -2.94 -17.93 8.03
CA PRO A 150 -2.55 -18.65 9.25
C PRO A 150 -1.57 -19.78 8.95
N ASP A 151 -0.72 -20.12 9.94
CA ASP A 151 0.16 -21.31 9.83
C ASP A 151 -0.67 -22.60 9.85
N PRO A 152 -0.27 -23.66 9.09
CA PRO A 152 0.91 -23.75 8.22
C PRO A 152 0.68 -23.25 6.78
N LEU A 153 -0.52 -22.72 6.45
CA LEU A 153 -0.93 -22.37 5.09
C LEU A 153 -0.15 -21.18 4.50
N GLY A 154 0.43 -20.34 5.36
CA GLY A 154 1.23 -19.19 4.93
C GLY A 154 2.41 -19.57 4.02
N HIS A 155 2.94 -20.78 4.13
CA HIS A 155 4.02 -21.27 3.26
C HIS A 155 3.57 -21.63 1.84
N LEU A 156 2.26 -21.77 1.60
CA LEU A 156 1.70 -22.11 0.29
C LEU A 156 1.27 -20.88 -0.51
N LEU A 157 1.17 -19.74 0.15
CA LEU A 157 0.78 -18.48 -0.48
C LEU A 157 2.03 -17.60 -0.74
N PRO A 158 1.93 -16.66 -1.69
CA PRO A 158 2.98 -15.67 -1.89
C PRO A 158 3.27 -14.91 -0.59
N SER A 159 4.55 -14.59 -0.36
CA SER A 159 4.93 -13.65 0.69
C SER A 159 4.26 -12.31 0.46
N VAL A 160 3.89 -11.64 1.52
CA VAL A 160 3.35 -10.27 1.49
C VAL A 160 4.31 -9.33 2.17
N MET A 161 4.54 -8.21 1.55
CA MET A 161 5.35 -7.12 2.06
C MET A 161 4.44 -6.00 2.58
N GLY A 162 4.48 -5.70 3.88
CA GLY A 162 4.12 -4.37 4.34
C GLY A 162 5.23 -3.38 3.98
N SER A 163 4.92 -2.09 3.88
CA SER A 163 5.91 -1.08 3.49
C SER A 163 5.81 0.16 4.36
N VAL A 164 6.94 0.63 4.89
CA VAL A 164 7.01 1.95 5.53
C VAL A 164 7.76 2.90 4.61
N LEU A 165 7.11 4.02 4.29
CA LEU A 165 7.64 5.09 3.47
C LEU A 165 8.04 6.26 4.37
N ASP A 166 9.32 6.58 4.40
CA ASP A 166 9.85 7.73 5.13
C ASP A 166 10.25 8.83 4.13
N LEU A 167 9.57 9.96 4.18
CA LEU A 167 9.98 11.15 3.43
C LEU A 167 10.92 12.00 4.28
N VAL A 168 12.14 12.21 3.76
CA VAL A 168 13.18 13.05 4.36
C VAL A 168 13.47 14.22 3.44
N ARG A 169 13.37 15.44 3.93
CA ARG A 169 13.62 16.69 3.19
C ARG A 169 14.69 17.52 3.88
N GLY A 170 15.75 17.86 3.16
CA GLY A 170 16.87 18.59 3.74
C GLY A 170 17.39 17.96 5.05
N GLY A 171 17.46 16.62 5.12
CA GLY A 171 17.89 15.86 6.29
C GLY A 171 16.85 15.72 7.43
N ARG A 172 15.63 16.27 7.28
CA ARG A 172 14.56 16.18 8.29
C ARG A 172 13.49 15.19 7.85
N HIS A 173 13.10 14.28 8.75
CA HIS A 173 11.92 13.43 8.54
C HIS A 173 10.65 14.28 8.59
N VAL A 174 9.86 14.26 7.52
CA VAL A 174 8.62 15.06 7.40
C VAL A 174 7.36 14.21 7.33
N LEU A 175 7.48 12.92 6.98
CA LEU A 175 6.36 11.98 6.93
C LEU A 175 6.87 10.55 7.16
N ARG A 176 6.12 9.75 7.91
CA ARG A 176 6.21 8.28 7.92
C ARG A 176 4.85 7.70 7.62
N LEU A 177 4.75 6.98 6.50
CA LEU A 177 3.52 6.35 6.04
C LEU A 177 3.70 4.83 6.02
N TYR A 178 2.77 4.10 6.65
CA TYR A 178 2.75 2.64 6.65
C TYR A 178 1.65 2.11 5.74
N ILE A 179 1.98 1.16 4.86
CA ILE A 179 1.06 0.41 4.00
C ILE A 179 1.09 -1.03 4.48
N THR A 180 -0.05 -1.57 4.90
CA THR A 180 -0.07 -2.90 5.54
C THR A 180 0.17 -4.04 4.56
N GLY A 181 -0.27 -3.89 3.30
CA GLY A 181 -0.48 -5.01 2.39
C GLY A 181 -1.55 -5.96 2.92
N ASP A 182 -1.76 -7.07 2.22
CA ASP A 182 -2.71 -8.12 2.61
C ASP A 182 -2.14 -8.96 3.75
N THR A 183 -2.28 -8.47 4.95
CA THR A 183 -1.81 -9.16 6.15
C THR A 183 -2.95 -9.52 7.09
N LEU A 184 -2.75 -10.52 7.93
CA LEU A 184 -3.53 -10.78 9.13
C LEU A 184 -2.94 -10.03 10.31
N LEU A 185 -3.70 -9.84 11.38
CA LEU A 185 -3.18 -9.43 12.67
C LEU A 185 -2.27 -10.54 13.22
N HIS A 186 -1.02 -10.19 13.57
CA HIS A 186 -0.03 -11.11 14.13
C HIS A 186 1.01 -10.35 14.95
N ASP A 187 1.67 -11.06 15.88
CA ASP A 187 2.58 -10.45 16.88
C ASP A 187 3.75 -9.66 16.28
N ARG A 188 4.23 -10.07 15.08
CA ARG A 188 5.36 -9.38 14.43
C ARG A 188 5.04 -7.94 14.01
N LEU A 189 3.74 -7.55 13.91
CA LEU A 189 3.35 -6.17 13.65
C LEU A 189 3.81 -5.23 14.77
N ALA A 190 3.95 -5.73 16.01
CA ALA A 190 4.49 -4.94 17.13
C ALA A 190 5.95 -4.48 16.92
N GLN A 191 6.71 -5.17 16.07
CA GLN A 191 8.09 -4.77 15.74
C GLN A 191 8.12 -3.48 14.90
N ILE A 192 7.04 -3.15 14.20
CA ILE A 192 6.99 -1.97 13.31
C ILE A 192 7.15 -0.68 14.14
N PRO A 193 6.28 -0.37 15.12
CA PRO A 193 6.44 0.84 15.92
C PRO A 193 7.69 0.79 16.84
N GLN A 194 8.21 -0.39 17.16
CA GLN A 194 9.46 -0.50 17.92
C GLN A 194 10.69 -0.06 17.12
N ARG A 195 10.74 -0.39 15.82
CA ARG A 195 11.86 -0.05 14.93
C ARG A 195 11.67 1.26 14.19
N LEU A 196 10.44 1.54 13.84
CA LEU A 196 10.01 2.70 13.04
C LEU A 196 8.86 3.42 13.77
N PRO A 197 9.18 4.12 14.89
CA PRO A 197 8.16 4.79 15.70
C PRO A 197 7.51 5.97 14.98
N ASP A 198 6.43 6.48 15.55
CA ASP A 198 5.75 7.70 15.10
C ASP A 198 5.23 7.61 13.65
N ILE A 199 4.38 6.63 13.37
CA ILE A 199 3.71 6.52 12.07
C ILE A 199 2.63 7.60 11.97
N ASP A 200 2.74 8.46 10.93
CA ASP A 200 1.82 9.56 10.72
C ASP A 200 0.54 9.10 10.04
N VAL A 201 0.68 8.24 9.01
CA VAL A 201 -0.45 7.73 8.22
C VAL A 201 -0.30 6.21 8.03
N CYS A 202 -1.39 5.47 8.15
CA CYS A 202 -1.47 4.06 7.81
C CYS A 202 -2.51 3.83 6.71
N LEU A 203 -2.11 3.25 5.59
CA LEU A 203 -3.03 2.66 4.61
C LEU A 203 -3.31 1.23 5.06
N ILE A 204 -4.50 1.01 5.63
CA ILE A 204 -4.84 -0.29 6.18
C ILE A 204 -5.70 -1.10 5.21
N HIS A 205 -5.17 -2.26 4.78
CA HIS A 205 -5.88 -3.21 3.94
C HIS A 205 -6.86 -4.02 4.77
N LEU A 206 -8.11 -4.02 4.37
CA LEU A 206 -9.23 -4.69 5.03
C LEU A 206 -9.87 -5.72 4.08
N GLY A 207 -11.19 -5.87 4.17
CA GLY A 207 -11.99 -6.70 3.29
C GLY A 207 -12.21 -8.11 3.82
N GLY A 208 -11.38 -8.61 4.73
CA GLY A 208 -11.58 -9.94 5.29
C GLY A 208 -11.68 -11.02 4.22
N THR A 209 -10.74 -11.03 3.27
CA THR A 209 -10.69 -12.01 2.19
C THR A 209 -10.74 -13.42 2.76
N ARG A 210 -11.72 -14.23 2.28
CA ARG A 210 -11.85 -15.62 2.71
C ARG A 210 -11.83 -16.56 1.51
N VAL A 211 -11.02 -17.62 1.63
CA VAL A 211 -10.95 -18.73 0.66
C VAL A 211 -11.17 -20.02 1.43
N ALA A 212 -12.17 -20.81 1.04
CA ALA A 212 -12.58 -22.03 1.76
C ALA A 212 -12.79 -21.81 3.28
N GLY A 213 -13.32 -20.63 3.66
CA GLY A 213 -13.54 -20.25 5.07
C GLY A 213 -12.32 -19.71 5.80
N ILE A 214 -11.12 -19.79 5.24
CA ILE A 214 -9.86 -19.32 5.83
C ILE A 214 -9.71 -17.84 5.56
N LEU A 215 -9.47 -17.06 6.62
CA LEU A 215 -9.19 -15.62 6.53
C LEU A 215 -7.76 -15.41 6.02
N LEU A 216 -7.61 -14.55 5.01
CA LEU A 216 -6.33 -14.24 4.37
C LEU A 216 -5.92 -12.77 4.52
N THR A 217 -6.87 -11.86 4.68
CA THR A 217 -6.64 -10.42 4.90
C THR A 217 -7.45 -10.00 6.11
N MET A 218 -7.01 -8.98 6.84
CA MET A 218 -7.71 -8.47 8.02
C MET A 218 -9.18 -8.17 7.75
N ASP A 219 -10.06 -8.67 8.61
CA ASP A 219 -11.43 -8.19 8.74
C ASP A 219 -11.50 -6.93 9.62
N GLY A 220 -12.70 -6.40 9.84
CA GLY A 220 -12.90 -5.17 10.61
C GLY A 220 -12.30 -5.24 12.03
N ALA A 221 -12.47 -6.35 12.73
CA ALA A 221 -11.96 -6.52 14.10
C ALA A 221 -10.42 -6.63 14.13
N GLN A 222 -9.84 -7.42 13.22
CA GLN A 222 -8.39 -7.51 13.10
C GLN A 222 -7.76 -6.17 12.68
N GLY A 223 -8.45 -5.40 11.83
CA GLY A 223 -8.01 -4.06 11.45
C GLY A 223 -7.87 -3.12 12.64
N VAL A 224 -8.86 -3.09 13.54
CA VAL A 224 -8.78 -2.30 14.79
C VAL A 224 -7.64 -2.80 15.67
N GLY A 225 -7.50 -4.11 15.87
CA GLY A 225 -6.39 -4.67 16.66
C GLY A 225 -5.00 -4.34 16.08
N ALA A 226 -4.87 -4.29 14.76
CA ALA A 226 -3.62 -3.88 14.12
C ALA A 226 -3.31 -2.39 14.36
N LEU A 227 -4.34 -1.52 14.30
CA LEU A 227 -4.17 -0.09 14.60
C LEU A 227 -3.83 0.16 16.07
N GLU A 228 -4.42 -0.59 16.99
CA GLU A 228 -4.09 -0.51 18.43
C GLU A 228 -2.65 -0.97 18.72
N LEU A 229 -2.15 -1.92 17.94
CA LEU A 229 -0.78 -2.44 18.05
C LEU A 229 0.25 -1.48 17.44
N VAL A 230 -0.03 -0.97 16.24
CA VAL A 230 0.89 -0.11 15.46
C VAL A 230 0.81 1.36 15.86
N ARG A 231 -0.36 1.82 16.31
CA ARG A 231 -0.66 3.17 16.81
C ARG A 231 -0.27 4.31 15.83
N PRO A 232 -0.72 4.27 14.57
CA PRO A 232 -0.54 5.41 13.69
C PRO A 232 -1.40 6.58 14.15
N ARG A 233 -1.04 7.81 13.79
CA ARG A 233 -1.87 9.00 14.08
C ARG A 233 -3.19 8.95 13.32
N THR A 234 -3.11 8.63 12.02
CA THR A 234 -4.25 8.55 11.11
C THR A 234 -4.22 7.22 10.37
N ALA A 235 -5.39 6.64 10.12
CA ALA A 235 -5.52 5.48 9.25
C ALA A 235 -6.56 5.73 8.16
N VAL A 236 -6.26 5.27 6.95
CA VAL A 236 -7.15 5.27 5.79
C VAL A 236 -7.43 3.83 5.42
N PRO A 237 -8.67 3.33 5.62
CA PRO A 237 -9.06 1.99 5.20
C PRO A 237 -9.15 1.91 3.68
N ILE A 238 -8.60 0.84 3.12
CA ILE A 238 -8.64 0.49 1.69
C ILE A 238 -8.88 -1.01 1.53
N HIS A 239 -9.07 -1.52 0.32
CA HIS A 239 -9.16 -2.94 0.00
C HIS A 239 -10.35 -3.65 0.65
N TYR A 240 -11.60 -3.14 0.53
CA TYR A 240 -12.74 -3.68 1.28
C TYR A 240 -14.01 -3.98 0.48
N ASP A 241 -14.19 -3.53 -0.76
CA ASP A 241 -15.48 -3.65 -1.48
C ASP A 241 -15.41 -4.09 -2.94
N ASP A 242 -14.22 -4.11 -3.54
CA ASP A 242 -14.05 -4.28 -4.99
C ASP A 242 -14.28 -5.71 -5.48
N TYR A 243 -14.14 -6.72 -4.63
CA TYR A 243 -14.25 -8.13 -5.02
C TYR A 243 -15.19 -8.94 -4.13
N PRO A 244 -15.94 -9.93 -4.69
CA PRO A 244 -16.83 -10.80 -3.91
C PRO A 244 -16.16 -11.64 -2.83
N VAL A 245 -14.85 -11.86 -2.93
CA VAL A 245 -14.07 -12.59 -1.92
C VAL A 245 -13.83 -11.78 -0.65
N PHE A 246 -14.03 -10.47 -0.69
CA PHE A 246 -14.01 -9.58 0.45
C PHE A 246 -15.30 -9.78 1.25
N LYS A 247 -15.19 -10.43 2.42
CA LYS A 247 -16.34 -10.87 3.23
C LYS A 247 -16.62 -9.97 4.42
N SER A 248 -15.74 -9.01 4.72
CA SER A 248 -15.91 -8.00 5.76
C SER A 248 -15.98 -6.62 5.11
N PRO A 249 -17.19 -6.09 4.88
CA PRO A 249 -17.38 -4.76 4.29
C PRO A 249 -16.88 -3.67 5.24
N LEU A 250 -16.72 -2.45 4.73
CA LEU A 250 -16.29 -1.30 5.53
C LEU A 250 -17.17 -1.05 6.77
N SER A 251 -18.46 -1.43 6.73
CA SER A 251 -19.37 -1.33 7.87
C SER A 251 -18.91 -2.12 9.09
N ASP A 252 -18.28 -3.30 8.87
CA ASP A 252 -17.76 -4.12 9.97
C ASP A 252 -16.60 -3.41 10.65
N PHE A 253 -15.71 -2.80 9.88
CA PHE A 253 -14.62 -2.00 10.42
C PHE A 253 -15.15 -0.77 11.17
N LYS A 254 -16.13 -0.04 10.60
CA LYS A 254 -16.78 1.09 11.27
C LYS A 254 -17.41 0.67 12.62
N ALA A 255 -18.06 -0.48 12.64
CA ALA A 255 -18.63 -1.02 13.88
C ALA A 255 -17.55 -1.39 14.91
N ALA A 256 -16.46 -2.02 14.47
CA ALA A 256 -15.33 -2.35 15.32
C ALA A 256 -14.65 -1.09 15.90
N VAL A 257 -14.44 -0.06 15.09
CA VAL A 257 -13.92 1.25 15.53
C VAL A 257 -14.83 1.87 16.59
N ALA A 258 -16.15 1.90 16.34
CA ALA A 258 -17.12 2.47 17.29
C ALA A 258 -17.19 1.69 18.62
N SER A 259 -16.85 0.41 18.62
CA SER A 259 -16.86 -0.45 19.80
C SER A 259 -15.53 -0.45 20.58
N SER A 260 -14.44 0.06 20.00
CA SER A 260 -13.14 0.13 20.66
C SER A 260 -13.06 1.34 21.59
N SER A 261 -12.69 1.10 22.84
CA SER A 261 -12.41 2.15 23.83
C SER A 261 -10.91 2.52 23.91
N SER A 262 -10.05 1.75 23.25
CA SER A 262 -8.58 1.88 23.30
C SER A 262 -7.96 2.48 22.04
N LEU A 263 -8.71 2.51 20.93
CA LEU A 263 -8.21 3.05 19.68
C LEU A 263 -8.01 4.57 19.76
N GLN A 264 -6.78 5.01 19.56
CA GLN A 264 -6.40 6.44 19.56
C GLN A 264 -6.15 7.00 18.16
N THR A 265 -6.20 6.16 17.15
CA THR A 265 -5.96 6.51 15.75
C THR A 265 -7.17 7.25 15.16
N GLU A 266 -6.95 8.39 14.52
CA GLU A 266 -7.97 9.07 13.71
C GLU A 266 -8.26 8.23 12.45
N ILE A 267 -9.51 7.89 12.18
CA ILE A 267 -9.89 7.17 10.97
C ILE A 267 -10.42 8.14 9.92
N ARG A 268 -9.77 8.19 8.77
CA ARG A 268 -10.21 8.98 7.62
C ARG A 268 -10.77 8.05 6.54
N TYR A 269 -12.07 8.10 6.37
CA TYR A 269 -12.76 7.39 5.29
C TYR A 269 -12.67 8.23 4.03
N VAL A 270 -12.17 7.62 2.94
CA VAL A 270 -11.93 8.27 1.65
C VAL A 270 -12.69 7.49 0.60
N ASP A 271 -13.55 8.17 -0.15
CA ASP A 271 -14.28 7.53 -1.23
C ASP A 271 -13.38 7.37 -2.47
N ARG A 272 -13.73 6.39 -3.32
CA ARG A 272 -12.97 6.14 -4.57
C ARG A 272 -13.03 7.37 -5.47
N GLY A 273 -11.89 7.84 -5.92
CA GLY A 273 -11.70 9.05 -6.71
C GLY A 273 -11.36 10.29 -5.88
N ASP A 274 -11.61 10.26 -4.56
CA ASP A 274 -11.29 11.40 -3.72
C ASP A 274 -9.80 11.52 -3.45
N THR A 275 -9.38 12.76 -3.28
CA THR A 275 -8.02 13.15 -2.90
C THR A 275 -8.05 13.88 -1.56
N ILE A 276 -7.26 13.40 -0.62
CA ILE A 276 -7.09 14.04 0.69
C ILE A 276 -5.66 14.53 0.89
N PRO A 277 -5.46 15.61 1.66
CA PRO A 277 -4.13 16.05 2.03
C PRO A 277 -3.47 15.10 3.03
N ILE A 278 -2.16 14.91 2.87
CA ILE A 278 -1.30 14.22 3.84
C ILE A 278 -0.55 15.29 4.63
N PRO A 279 -0.67 15.34 5.98
CA PRO A 279 0.10 16.28 6.78
C PRO A 279 1.60 15.93 6.71
N LEU A 280 2.44 16.93 6.43
CA LEU A 280 3.90 16.76 6.31
C LEU A 280 4.65 17.33 7.50
N ASP A 281 3.95 17.93 8.46
CA ASP A 281 4.58 18.46 9.67
C ASP A 281 4.60 17.37 10.75
N ARG A 282 5.77 16.79 10.96
CA ARG A 282 6.06 16.14 12.22
C ARG A 282 6.28 17.22 13.26
N ALA A 283 5.18 17.68 13.89
CA ALA A 283 5.32 18.50 15.09
C ALA A 283 6.27 17.75 16.03
N SER A 284 7.40 18.36 16.35
CA SER A 284 8.34 17.87 17.35
C SER A 284 7.57 17.50 18.62
N ARG A 285 7.56 16.21 18.95
CA ARG A 285 7.18 15.74 20.28
C ARG A 285 8.27 16.04 21.28
#